data_a274ac21b404ac97e21efd9b443373e2
#
_entry.id   a274ac21b404ac97e21efd9b443373e2
#
_cell.length_a   1.000
_cell.length_b   1.000
_cell.length_c   1.000
_cell.angle_alpha   90.00
_cell.angle_beta   90.00
_cell.angle_gamma   90.00
#
_symmetry.space_group_name_H-M   'P 1'
#
loop_
_entity.id
_entity.type
_entity.pdbx_description
1 polymer ?
#
loop_
_entity_poly.entity_id
_entity_poly.type
_entity_poly.pdbx_seq_one_letter_code
_entity_poly.pdbx_strand_id
1 'polypeptide(L)' 'MQHPADPNKRFYGAITVSDRGQIVIPAQARRDFGIEVGDKLLVFGDLRHGLAIDKADNIIARVPGFEQILGDGADHD' A
#
# COMPACT_ATOMS: atom_id res chain seq x y z
N MET A 1 22.77 10.41 13.22
CA MET A 1 22.46 9.76 13.69
C MET A 1 21.95 8.62 13.25
N GLN A 2 21.95 7.66 13.72
CA GLN A 2 21.56 6.60 13.25
C GLN A 2 20.76 5.87 14.10
N HIS A 3 19.66 5.47 13.78
CA HIS A 3 18.87 4.63 14.54
C HIS A 3 19.29 3.25 14.28
N PRO A 4 19.23 2.39 15.21
CA PRO A 4 19.39 0.98 14.95
C PRO A 4 18.35 0.60 13.95
N ALA A 5 18.73 -0.07 12.95
CA ALA A 5 17.81 -0.46 11.92
C ALA A 5 16.80 -1.44 12.50
N ASP A 6 15.53 -1.14 12.30
CA ASP A 6 14.48 -2.08 12.60
C ASP A 6 14.52 -3.14 11.51
N PRO A 7 14.72 -4.40 11.82
CA PRO A 7 14.82 -5.42 10.78
C PRO A 7 13.56 -5.58 9.96
N ASN A 8 12.45 -5.04 10.43
CA ASN A 8 11.21 -5.12 9.67
C ASN A 8 10.98 -3.94 8.75
N LYS A 9 11.86 -2.95 8.80
CA LYS A 9 11.67 -1.77 7.96
C LYS A 9 12.54 -1.87 6.72
N ARG A 10 11.98 -1.43 5.59
CA ARG A 10 12.69 -1.46 4.32
C ARG A 10 12.45 -0.15 3.61
N PHE A 11 13.46 0.32 2.93
CA PHE A 11 13.33 1.48 2.07
C PHE A 11 13.59 1.02 0.65
N TYR A 12 12.66 1.28 -0.24
CA TYR A 12 12.74 0.78 -1.61
C TYR A 12 13.07 1.87 -2.62
N GLY A 13 13.46 3.04 -2.15
CA GLY A 13 13.82 4.12 -3.06
C GLY A 13 12.65 5.02 -3.36
N ALA A 14 12.88 5.95 -4.25
CA ALA A 14 11.86 6.90 -4.67
C ALA A 14 11.29 6.46 -5.99
N ILE A 15 10.02 6.75 -6.20
CA ILE A 15 9.37 6.46 -7.47
C ILE A 15 8.80 7.76 -8.00
N THR A 16 8.57 7.80 -9.30
CA THR A 16 8.07 8.99 -9.96
C THR A 16 6.64 8.76 -10.43
N VAL A 17 5.78 9.72 -10.16
CA VAL A 17 4.42 9.67 -10.65
C VAL A 17 4.40 10.19 -12.07
N SER A 18 3.83 9.44 -12.99
CA SER A 18 3.75 9.85 -14.39
C SER A 18 2.67 10.91 -14.56
N ASP A 19 2.59 11.46 -15.76
CA ASP A 19 1.57 12.48 -16.03
C ASP A 19 0.17 11.90 -16.03
N ARG A 20 0.05 10.58 -16.04
CA ARG A 20 -1.24 9.93 -15.89
C ARG A 20 -1.53 9.51 -14.46
N GLY A 21 -0.67 9.88 -13.55
CA GLY A 21 -0.85 9.52 -12.16
C GLY A 21 -0.43 8.09 -11.84
N GLN A 22 0.36 7.46 -12.68
CA GLN A 22 0.76 6.08 -12.48
C GLN A 22 2.12 6.00 -11.82
N ILE A 23 2.30 4.97 -11.02
CA ILE A 23 3.58 4.69 -10.40
C ILE A 23 3.92 3.23 -10.65
N VAL A 24 5.21 2.92 -10.54
CA VAL A 24 5.67 1.53 -10.62
C VAL A 24 6.09 1.11 -9.23
N ILE A 25 5.54 0.02 -8.75
CA ILE A 25 5.95 -0.52 -7.46
C ILE A 25 7.30 -1.19 -7.65
N PRO A 26 8.31 -0.83 -6.85
CA PRO A 26 9.64 -1.42 -7.02
C PRO A 26 9.61 -2.93 -6.96
N ALA A 27 10.44 -3.55 -7.80
CA ALA A 27 10.45 -5.01 -7.91
C ALA A 27 10.73 -5.69 -6.58
N GLN A 28 11.64 -5.13 -5.79
CA GLN A 28 11.96 -5.74 -4.51
C GLN A 28 10.76 -5.68 -3.56
N ALA A 29 10.02 -4.57 -3.59
CA ALA A 29 8.82 -4.45 -2.77
C ALA A 29 7.80 -5.50 -3.20
N ARG A 30 7.65 -5.70 -4.50
CA ARG A 30 6.71 -6.73 -4.98
C ARG A 30 7.11 -8.11 -4.48
N ARG A 31 8.40 -8.40 -4.48
CA ARG A 31 8.86 -9.71 -4.00
C ARG A 31 8.66 -9.85 -2.50
N ASP A 32 9.02 -8.81 -1.76
CA ASP A 32 8.93 -8.89 -0.30
C ASP A 32 7.50 -9.05 0.17
N PHE A 33 6.55 -8.46 -0.54
CA PHE A 33 5.17 -8.49 -0.11
C PHE A 33 4.29 -9.41 -0.96
N GLY A 34 4.88 -10.16 -1.85
CA GLY A 34 4.14 -11.13 -2.64
C GLY A 34 3.10 -10.50 -3.57
N ILE A 35 3.43 -9.37 -4.14
CA ILE A 35 2.52 -8.68 -5.06
C ILE A 35 2.79 -9.17 -6.47
N GLU A 36 1.77 -9.70 -7.10
CA GLU A 36 1.91 -10.31 -8.42
C GLU A 36 0.99 -9.67 -9.43
N VAL A 37 1.28 -9.94 -10.68
CA VAL A 37 0.48 -9.42 -11.78
C VAL A 37 -0.97 -9.84 -11.58
N GLY A 38 -1.86 -8.89 -11.71
CA GLY A 38 -3.28 -9.15 -11.51
C GLY A 38 -3.78 -8.94 -10.11
N ASP A 39 -2.87 -8.81 -9.15
CA ASP A 39 -3.30 -8.56 -7.78
C ASP A 39 -3.96 -7.21 -7.68
N LYS A 40 -4.96 -7.12 -6.83
CA LYS A 40 -5.59 -5.85 -6.53
C LYS A 40 -5.07 -5.33 -5.23
N LEU A 41 -4.69 -4.07 -5.25
CA LEU A 41 -4.21 -3.41 -4.05
C LEU A 41 -5.22 -2.37 -3.65
N LEU A 42 -5.39 -2.21 -2.36
CA LEU A 42 -6.26 -1.17 -1.84
C LEU A 42 -5.45 0.08 -1.59
N VAL A 43 -6.01 1.21 -1.91
CA VAL A 43 -5.37 2.50 -1.68
C VAL A 43 -6.16 3.19 -0.60
N PHE A 44 -5.51 3.46 0.50
CA PHE A 44 -6.14 4.02 1.66
C PHE A 44 -5.42 5.31 2.03
N GLY A 45 -6.15 6.32 2.39
CA GLY A 45 -5.55 7.60 2.70
C GLY A 45 -6.01 8.15 4.03
N ASP A 46 -5.11 8.84 4.69
CA ASP A 46 -5.41 9.60 5.89
C ASP A 46 -4.86 10.98 5.61
N LEU A 47 -5.72 11.99 5.64
CA LEU A 47 -5.29 13.33 5.27
C LEU A 47 -4.18 13.86 6.16
N ARG A 48 -4.01 13.28 7.34
CA ARG A 48 -2.96 13.71 8.25
C ARG A 48 -1.69 12.89 8.10
N HIS A 49 -1.79 11.65 7.60
CA HIS A 49 -0.66 10.75 7.61
C HIS A 49 -0.22 10.28 6.23
N GLY A 50 -1.07 10.42 5.21
CA GLY A 50 -0.67 10.08 3.87
C GLY A 50 -1.38 8.86 3.32
N LEU A 51 -0.82 8.32 2.27
CA LEU A 51 -1.39 7.19 1.56
C LEU A 51 -0.75 5.89 1.99
N ALA A 52 -1.55 4.85 1.99
CA ALA A 52 -1.07 3.48 2.14
C ALA A 52 -1.62 2.66 1.00
N ILE A 53 -0.81 1.81 0.45
CA ILE A 53 -1.20 0.91 -0.64
C ILE A 53 -0.77 -0.48 -0.23
N ASP A 54 -1.69 -1.41 -0.21
CA ASP A 54 -1.34 -2.75 0.22
C ASP A 54 -2.41 -3.73 -0.22
N LYS A 55 -2.12 -4.99 -0.07
CA LYS A 55 -3.10 -6.03 -0.34
C LYS A 55 -4.23 -5.93 0.68
N ALA A 56 -5.41 -6.35 0.25
CA ALA A 56 -6.60 -6.20 1.07
C ALA A 56 -6.45 -6.87 2.44
N ASP A 57 -5.87 -8.05 2.46
CA ASP A 57 -5.75 -8.79 3.72
C ASP A 57 -4.94 -8.00 4.75
N ASN A 58 -3.88 -7.36 4.29
CA ASN A 58 -3.05 -6.60 5.22
C ASN A 58 -3.75 -5.36 5.73
N ILE A 59 -4.47 -4.69 4.86
CA ILE A 59 -5.18 -3.48 5.25
C ILE A 59 -6.30 -3.84 6.24
N ILE A 60 -7.05 -4.87 5.96
CA ILE A 60 -8.14 -5.29 6.82
C ILE A 60 -7.63 -5.67 8.19
N ALA A 61 -6.48 -6.34 8.24
CA ALA A 61 -5.94 -6.78 9.52
C ALA A 61 -5.47 -5.61 10.37
N ARG A 62 -5.07 -4.50 9.74
CA ARG A 62 -4.50 -3.38 10.49
C ARG A 62 -5.50 -2.29 10.82
N VAL A 63 -6.61 -2.23 10.09
CA VAL A 63 -7.56 -1.14 10.23
C VAL A 63 -8.92 -1.72 10.61
N PRO A 64 -9.23 -1.78 11.88
CA PRO A 64 -10.50 -2.36 12.33
C PRO A 64 -11.67 -1.62 11.69
N GLY A 65 -12.64 -2.37 11.22
CA GLY A 65 -13.81 -1.79 10.60
C GLY A 65 -13.62 -1.45 9.14
N PHE A 66 -12.44 -1.70 8.59
CA PHE A 66 -12.17 -1.34 7.21
C PHE A 66 -13.05 -2.13 6.26
N GLU A 67 -13.44 -3.32 6.63
CA GLU A 67 -14.34 -4.12 5.79
C GLU A 67 -15.64 -3.40 5.53
N GLN A 68 -16.11 -2.63 6.47
CA GLN A 68 -17.34 -1.89 6.26
C GLN A 68 -17.15 -0.80 5.22
N ILE A 69 -16.00 -0.17 5.24
CA ILE A 69 -15.69 0.85 4.24
C ILE A 69 -15.63 0.21 2.88
N LEU A 70 -15.01 -0.96 2.79
CA LEU A 70 -14.94 -1.68 1.53
C LEU A 70 -16.31 -2.11 1.05
N GLY A 71 -17.15 -2.54 1.96
CA GLY A 71 -18.48 -2.94 1.60
C GLY A 71 -19.27 -1.81 1.00
N ASP A 72 -19.15 -0.62 1.57
CA ASP A 72 -19.83 0.54 1.04
C ASP A 72 -19.22 1.02 -0.25
N GLY A 73 -17.90 0.98 -0.34
CA GLY A 73 -17.22 1.50 -1.51
C GLY A 73 -17.13 0.53 -2.65
N ALA A 74 -17.28 -0.73 -2.39
CA ALA A 74 -17.11 -1.74 -3.41
C ALA A 74 -18.13 -1.63 -4.53
N ASP A 75 -19.22 -0.96 -4.27
CA ASP A 75 -20.21 -0.80 -5.26
C ASP A 75 -19.93 0.30 -6.24
N HIS A 76 -18.95 1.07 -5.97
CA HIS A 76 -18.68 2.12 -6.89
C HIS A 76 -17.94 1.60 -8.02
N ASP A 77 -18.20 1.86 -8.98
CA ASP A 77 -17.55 1.42 -10.02
C ASP A 77 -16.93 1.72 -10.47
#